data_e5ebe48e228783072404eae0da4316e2
#
_entry.id   e5ebe48e228783072404eae0da4316e2
#
_cell.length_a   1.000
_cell.length_b   1.000
_cell.length_c   1.000
_cell.angle_alpha   90.00
_cell.angle_beta   90.00
_cell.angle_gamma   90.00
#
_symmetry.space_group_name_H-M   'P 1'
#
loop_
_entity.id
_entity.type
_entity.pdbx_description
1 polymer ?
#
loop_
_entity_poly.entity_id
_entity_poly.type
_entity_poly.pdbx_seq_one_letter_code
_entity_poly.pdbx_strand_id
1 'polypeptide(L)'
;MIKHLFTIWLTTINFWCKAQDKDSIQKINPNYGYDTSRIIDKSDKLALYFNISGKMSEIDIKTNSSEKQLQLVPNGRTLIGLGIDYKWFGVGVSFSIPSTNKDEEIYGKTDRLDMQINYYQNSFGVDAYLKYYKGFYLQNPGDFTNWPSQNYPLLQNMETFAEGLAVYYLFNHRNFSYKAVFPRTMWQKKSSGSLILGAYINRNNCIAPEGVLPPELPDSLSSKYDIKGFSNTMIGISFGYTYTWVIKKRFFTNLSVVPGLGYAKPEITTSIENKKFEPAVSASFTIRLSLGYEAKHFYYGFNFIDFIDNFNYENIQVSSSTGNVRLFIGRRFDVSKIFKHNKN
;
A
#
# COMPACT_ATOMS: atom_id res chain seq x y z
N MET A 1 18.81 -19.28 1.05
CA MET A 1 17.42 -19.77 0.84
C MET A 1 16.66 -18.96 -0.22
N ILE A 2 16.81 -17.64 -0.27
CA ILE A 2 16.11 -16.74 -1.24
C ILE A 2 16.53 -16.97 -2.71
N LYS A 3 17.80 -17.31 -2.99
CA LYS A 3 18.30 -17.58 -4.36
C LYS A 3 17.63 -18.80 -5.03
N HIS A 4 17.27 -19.84 -4.29
CA HIS A 4 16.61 -21.02 -4.85
C HIS A 4 15.11 -20.82 -5.12
N LEU A 5 14.44 -19.95 -4.36
CA LEU A 5 13.04 -19.56 -4.62
C LEU A 5 12.88 -18.74 -5.92
N PHE A 6 13.85 -17.88 -6.22
CA PHE A 6 13.84 -17.08 -7.45
C PHE A 6 14.06 -17.91 -8.73
N THR A 7 14.89 -18.96 -8.65
CA THR A 7 15.18 -19.86 -9.78
C THR A 7 13.99 -20.77 -10.10
N ILE A 8 13.29 -21.27 -9.08
CA ILE A 8 12.07 -22.08 -9.25
C ILE A 8 10.94 -21.23 -9.84
N TRP A 9 10.86 -19.96 -9.46
CA TRP A 9 9.84 -19.03 -9.98
C TRP A 9 10.04 -18.69 -11.46
N LEU A 10 11.27 -18.49 -11.91
CA LEU A 10 11.60 -18.23 -13.32
C LEU A 10 11.36 -19.44 -14.23
N THR A 11 11.55 -20.67 -13.74
CA THR A 11 11.31 -21.89 -14.53
C THR A 11 9.81 -22.22 -14.66
N THR A 12 9.01 -21.93 -13.65
CA THR A 12 7.55 -22.14 -13.71
C THR A 12 6.85 -21.11 -14.60
N ILE A 13 7.36 -19.89 -14.71
CA ILE A 13 6.82 -18.87 -15.63
C ILE A 13 6.97 -19.28 -17.09
N ASN A 14 8.09 -19.93 -17.47
CA ASN A 14 8.32 -20.39 -18.83
C ASN A 14 7.43 -21.57 -19.26
N PHE A 15 6.91 -22.36 -18.33
CA PHE A 15 6.05 -23.49 -18.66
C PHE A 15 4.57 -23.09 -18.86
N TRP A 16 4.14 -21.99 -18.25
CA TRP A 16 2.75 -21.51 -18.35
C TRP A 16 2.51 -20.48 -19.48
N CYS A 17 3.56 -19.91 -20.04
CA CYS A 17 3.45 -18.96 -21.17
C CYS A 17 3.12 -19.63 -22.51
N LYS A 18 3.20 -20.97 -22.62
CA LYS A 18 2.97 -21.71 -23.88
C LYS A 18 1.53 -22.15 -24.14
N ALA A 19 0.60 -21.88 -23.23
CA ALA A 19 -0.82 -22.25 -23.38
C ALA A 19 -1.69 -21.02 -23.69
N GLN A 20 -1.25 -20.15 -24.61
CA GLN A 20 -2.18 -19.17 -25.19
C GLN A 20 -2.67 -19.70 -26.54
N ASP A 21 -3.94 -20.07 -26.54
CA ASP A 21 -4.72 -20.38 -27.74
C ASP A 21 -4.51 -19.34 -28.83
N LYS A 22 -4.08 -19.80 -30.02
CA LYS A 22 -3.91 -19.00 -31.24
C LYS A 22 -5.24 -18.63 -31.92
N ASP A 23 -6.37 -19.05 -31.39
CA ASP A 23 -7.67 -18.85 -32.00
C ASP A 23 -8.52 -17.81 -31.26
N SER A 24 -8.20 -16.54 -31.50
CA SER A 24 -9.22 -15.50 -31.39
C SER A 24 -8.69 -14.18 -31.94
N ILE A 25 -8.86 -13.97 -33.24
CA ILE A 25 -9.01 -12.61 -33.79
C ILE A 25 -10.31 -12.08 -33.15
N GLN A 26 -10.19 -11.46 -31.99
CA GLN A 26 -11.32 -11.10 -31.19
C GLN A 26 -11.88 -9.74 -31.58
N LYS A 27 -13.20 -9.71 -31.69
CA LYS A 27 -14.03 -8.52 -31.88
C LYS A 27 -13.84 -7.57 -30.69
N ILE A 28 -12.78 -6.76 -30.73
CA ILE A 28 -12.65 -5.61 -29.87
C ILE A 28 -13.75 -4.65 -30.29
N ASN A 29 -14.77 -4.50 -29.48
CA ASN A 29 -15.76 -3.47 -29.73
C ASN A 29 -15.07 -2.10 -29.49
N PRO A 30 -14.87 -1.27 -30.53
CA PRO A 30 -14.14 -0.01 -30.41
C PRO A 30 -14.74 0.96 -29.39
N ASN A 31 -16.03 0.79 -29.06
CA ASN A 31 -16.74 1.64 -28.13
C ASN A 31 -16.37 1.40 -26.65
N TYR A 32 -15.71 0.28 -26.29
CA TYR A 32 -15.42 -0.04 -24.90
C TYR A 32 -13.95 0.11 -24.51
N GLY A 33 -13.03 0.11 -25.50
CA GLY A 33 -11.58 0.21 -25.25
C GLY A 33 -10.95 -1.02 -24.55
N TYR A 34 -11.72 -2.13 -24.39
CA TYR A 34 -11.26 -3.40 -23.82
C TYR A 34 -12.00 -4.60 -24.44
N ASP A 35 -11.45 -5.81 -24.25
CA ASP A 35 -12.02 -7.06 -24.72
C ASP A 35 -13.19 -7.53 -23.83
N THR A 36 -14.40 -7.42 -24.33
CA THR A 36 -15.63 -7.80 -23.61
C THR A 36 -15.77 -9.30 -23.34
N SER A 37 -14.99 -10.15 -24.02
CA SER A 37 -14.91 -11.59 -23.71
C SER A 37 -14.09 -11.88 -22.45
N ARG A 38 -13.20 -10.94 -22.07
CA ARG A 38 -12.29 -11.04 -20.91
C ARG A 38 -12.75 -10.21 -19.74
N ILE A 39 -13.35 -9.06 -20.01
CA ILE A 39 -13.73 -8.07 -19.00
C ILE A 39 -15.23 -7.75 -19.14
N ILE A 40 -15.96 -7.81 -18.04
CA ILE A 40 -17.36 -7.36 -17.98
C ILE A 40 -17.40 -6.07 -17.18
N ASP A 41 -18.01 -5.05 -17.76
CA ASP A 41 -18.33 -3.82 -17.07
C ASP A 41 -19.55 -4.00 -16.15
N LYS A 42 -19.42 -3.53 -14.92
CA LYS A 42 -20.48 -3.48 -13.90
C LYS A 42 -20.58 -2.10 -13.27
N SER A 43 -19.96 -1.11 -13.90
CA SER A 43 -19.93 0.27 -13.39
C SER A 43 -21.30 0.95 -13.42
N ASP A 44 -22.24 0.42 -14.19
CA ASP A 44 -23.67 0.81 -14.19
C ASP A 44 -24.41 0.42 -12.90
N LYS A 45 -23.81 -0.43 -12.07
CA LYS A 45 -24.37 -0.91 -10.81
C LYS A 45 -23.81 -0.16 -9.62
N LEU A 46 -24.70 0.18 -8.70
CA LEU A 46 -24.30 0.71 -7.40
C LEU A 46 -23.77 -0.43 -6.54
N ALA A 47 -22.50 -0.35 -6.13
CA ALA A 47 -21.90 -1.32 -5.23
C ALA A 47 -21.79 -0.71 -3.82
N LEU A 48 -22.34 -1.42 -2.84
CA LEU A 48 -22.15 -1.13 -1.42
C LEU A 48 -21.27 -2.20 -0.82
N TYR A 49 -20.29 -1.80 -0.02
CA TYR A 49 -19.41 -2.77 0.66
C TYR A 49 -19.13 -2.40 2.11
N PHE A 50 -18.93 -3.44 2.89
CA PHE A 50 -18.38 -3.40 4.23
C PHE A 50 -16.94 -3.88 4.19
N ASN A 51 -16.07 -3.30 5.02
CA ASN A 51 -14.69 -3.74 5.16
C ASN A 51 -14.21 -3.71 6.61
N ILE A 52 -13.24 -4.60 6.88
CA ILE A 52 -12.39 -4.58 8.06
C ILE A 52 -10.98 -4.38 7.55
N SER A 53 -10.26 -3.41 8.08
CA SER A 53 -8.91 -3.11 7.61
C SER A 53 -7.96 -2.80 8.76
N GLY A 54 -6.69 -3.16 8.54
CA GLY A 54 -5.55 -2.75 9.34
C GLY A 54 -4.65 -1.83 8.54
N LYS A 55 -4.20 -0.76 9.14
CA LYS A 55 -3.20 0.13 8.57
C LYS A 55 -1.83 -0.28 9.09
N MET A 56 -0.86 -0.26 8.21
CA MET A 56 0.54 -0.54 8.51
C MET A 56 1.33 0.75 8.26
N SER A 57 2.16 1.11 9.21
CA SER A 57 3.14 2.17 9.07
C SER A 57 4.33 1.74 9.90
N GLU A 58 5.50 1.69 9.29
CA GLU A 58 6.73 1.24 9.92
C GLU A 58 7.86 2.14 9.45
N ILE A 59 8.72 2.51 10.38
CA ILE A 59 9.94 3.24 10.11
C ILE A 59 11.10 2.44 10.66
N ASP A 60 11.94 1.93 9.76
CA ASP A 60 13.17 1.26 10.10
C ASP A 60 14.34 2.24 9.98
N ILE A 61 15.13 2.36 11.04
CA ILE A 61 16.33 3.20 11.08
C ILE A 61 17.54 2.33 11.38
N LYS A 62 18.45 2.26 10.42
CA LYS A 62 19.71 1.53 10.52
C LYS A 62 20.89 2.49 10.41
N THR A 63 21.92 2.30 11.23
CA THR A 63 23.18 3.03 11.13
C THR A 63 24.29 2.12 10.64
N ASN A 64 25.27 2.64 9.90
CA ASN A 64 26.43 1.85 9.44
C ASN A 64 27.29 1.30 10.59
N SER A 65 27.17 1.90 11.78
CA SER A 65 27.85 1.47 13.00
C SER A 65 27.12 0.37 13.77
N SER A 66 25.96 -0.11 13.28
CA SER A 66 25.15 -1.15 13.91
C SER A 66 24.58 -2.09 12.85
N GLU A 67 24.66 -3.40 13.10
CA GLU A 67 23.94 -4.39 12.30
C GLU A 67 22.43 -4.41 12.60
N LYS A 68 22.03 -3.81 13.73
CA LYS A 68 20.66 -3.76 14.22
C LYS A 68 19.97 -2.49 13.75
N GLN A 69 18.68 -2.57 13.49
CA GLN A 69 17.83 -1.45 13.10
C GLN A 69 16.76 -1.18 14.16
N LEU A 70 16.43 0.08 14.39
CA LEU A 70 15.24 0.45 15.18
C LEU A 70 14.00 0.23 14.32
N GLN A 71 13.02 -0.49 14.85
CA GLN A 71 11.70 -0.70 14.21
C GLN A 71 10.65 0.10 14.96
N LEU A 72 10.28 1.25 14.42
CA LEU A 72 9.34 2.19 15.03
C LEU A 72 7.98 2.03 14.36
N VAL A 73 6.97 1.65 15.15
CA VAL A 73 5.62 1.37 14.66
C VAL A 73 4.57 2.08 15.52
N PRO A 74 3.49 2.59 14.92
CA PRO A 74 2.36 3.11 15.67
C PRO A 74 1.51 1.95 16.20
N ASN A 75 0.79 2.16 17.30
CA ASN A 75 -0.16 1.18 17.79
C ASN A 75 -1.24 0.92 16.74
N GLY A 76 -1.22 -0.28 16.14
CA GLY A 76 -2.13 -0.68 15.07
C GLY A 76 -3.55 -0.86 15.61
N ARG A 77 -4.53 -0.19 14.97
CA ARG A 77 -5.95 -0.38 15.28
C ARG A 77 -6.68 -1.00 14.11
N THR A 78 -7.64 -1.88 14.41
CA THR A 78 -8.57 -2.38 13.42
C THR A 78 -9.59 -1.29 13.07
N LEU A 79 -9.86 -1.14 11.78
CA LEU A 79 -10.83 -0.20 11.25
C LEU A 79 -12.01 -0.97 10.68
N ILE A 80 -13.20 -0.49 10.94
CA ILE A 80 -14.44 -0.95 10.30
C ILE A 80 -14.90 0.14 9.34
N GLY A 81 -15.24 -0.24 8.12
CA GLY A 81 -15.60 0.71 7.08
C GLY A 81 -16.80 0.29 6.26
N LEU A 82 -17.46 1.30 5.71
CA LEU A 82 -18.49 1.19 4.69
C LEU A 82 -18.05 1.98 3.47
N GLY A 83 -18.43 1.50 2.29
CA GLY A 83 -18.14 2.24 1.07
C GLY A 83 -19.16 1.99 -0.02
N ILE A 84 -19.10 2.86 -1.00
CA ILE A 84 -19.97 2.92 -2.15
C ILE A 84 -19.13 3.15 -3.41
N ASP A 85 -19.36 2.33 -4.43
CA ASP A 85 -18.76 2.49 -5.75
C ASP A 85 -19.85 2.59 -6.82
N TYR A 86 -19.73 3.58 -7.69
CA TYR A 86 -20.65 3.78 -8.82
C TYR A 86 -19.92 4.44 -9.99
N LYS A 87 -20.03 3.86 -11.17
CA LYS A 87 -19.33 4.31 -12.39
C LYS A 87 -17.81 4.38 -12.17
N TRP A 88 -17.26 5.58 -12.17
CA TRP A 88 -15.84 5.90 -11.99
C TRP A 88 -15.49 6.35 -10.57
N PHE A 89 -16.50 6.58 -9.73
CA PHE A 89 -16.38 7.16 -8.41
C PHE A 89 -16.56 6.09 -7.34
N GLY A 90 -15.70 6.09 -6.34
CA GLY A 90 -15.81 5.28 -5.15
C GLY A 90 -15.41 6.08 -3.91
N VAL A 91 -16.20 5.93 -2.86
CA VAL A 91 -15.94 6.56 -1.57
C VAL A 91 -16.14 5.53 -0.46
N GLY A 92 -15.23 5.53 0.50
CA GLY A 92 -15.35 4.70 1.70
C GLY A 92 -14.95 5.49 2.95
N VAL A 93 -15.67 5.24 4.03
CA VAL A 93 -15.38 5.80 5.35
C VAL A 93 -15.09 4.66 6.29
N SER A 94 -14.02 4.78 7.06
CA SER A 94 -13.62 3.77 8.06
C SER A 94 -13.41 4.44 9.41
N PHE A 95 -13.85 3.76 10.46
CA PHE A 95 -13.74 4.19 11.84
C PHE A 95 -12.87 3.21 12.61
N SER A 96 -12.00 3.72 13.47
CA SER A 96 -11.23 2.89 14.39
C SER A 96 -12.14 2.25 15.42
N ILE A 97 -11.96 0.97 15.67
CA ILE A 97 -12.46 0.35 16.89
C ILE A 97 -11.65 0.95 18.04
N PRO A 98 -12.29 1.43 19.11
CA PRO A 98 -11.58 1.94 20.28
C PRO A 98 -10.59 0.90 20.81
N SER A 99 -9.36 1.33 21.14
CA SER A 99 -8.40 0.47 21.83
C SER A 99 -8.87 0.20 23.25
N THR A 100 -8.43 -0.92 23.81
CA THR A 100 -8.58 -1.18 25.24
C THR A 100 -7.50 -0.42 26.01
N ASN A 101 -7.76 -0.08 27.28
CA ASN A 101 -6.73 0.52 28.15
C ASN A 101 -5.46 -0.35 28.21
N LYS A 102 -5.62 -1.68 28.22
CA LYS A 102 -4.51 -2.62 28.23
C LYS A 102 -3.64 -2.52 26.96
N ASP A 103 -4.23 -2.32 25.79
CA ASP A 103 -3.46 -2.12 24.57
C ASP A 103 -2.68 -0.81 24.60
N GLU A 104 -3.25 0.24 25.19
CA GLU A 104 -2.58 1.54 25.34
C GLU A 104 -1.45 1.51 26.39
N GLU A 105 -1.55 0.68 27.42
CA GLU A 105 -0.45 0.44 28.38
C GLU A 105 0.72 -0.29 27.75
N ILE A 106 0.46 -1.24 26.82
CA ILE A 106 1.50 -2.06 26.20
C ILE A 106 2.17 -1.33 25.03
N TYR A 107 1.38 -0.71 24.13
CA TYR A 107 1.82 -0.16 22.84
C TYR A 107 1.73 1.37 22.76
N GLY A 108 1.24 2.02 23.81
CA GLY A 108 0.97 3.45 23.79
C GLY A 108 -0.27 3.83 22.96
N LYS A 109 -0.61 5.12 23.04
CA LYS A 109 -1.70 5.70 22.25
C LYS A 109 -1.17 6.21 20.94
N THR A 110 -1.89 5.94 19.83
CA THR A 110 -1.61 6.52 18.52
C THR A 110 -2.82 7.31 18.01
N ASP A 111 -2.61 8.60 17.75
CA ASP A 111 -3.55 9.43 16.99
C ASP A 111 -3.21 9.35 15.50
N ARG A 112 -4.23 9.28 14.64
CA ARG A 112 -4.01 9.06 13.21
C ARG A 112 -5.04 9.76 12.33
N LEU A 113 -4.57 10.18 11.16
CA LEU A 113 -5.37 10.51 9.99
C LEU A 113 -4.80 9.75 8.80
N ASP A 114 -5.62 8.98 8.10
CA ASP A 114 -5.20 8.22 6.92
C ASP A 114 -6.25 8.36 5.82
N MET A 115 -5.91 9.15 4.82
CA MET A 115 -6.75 9.41 3.64
C MET A 115 -6.08 8.81 2.41
N GLN A 116 -6.87 8.12 1.59
CA GLN A 116 -6.40 7.54 0.34
C GLN A 116 -7.46 7.74 -0.75
N ILE A 117 -7.02 8.21 -1.90
CA ILE A 117 -7.83 8.39 -3.10
C ILE A 117 -7.24 7.53 -4.21
N ASN A 118 -8.08 6.72 -4.83
CA ASN A 118 -7.70 5.88 -5.95
C ASN A 118 -8.66 6.15 -7.11
N TYR A 119 -8.10 6.46 -8.26
CA TYR A 119 -8.85 6.69 -9.48
C TYR A 119 -8.31 5.80 -10.60
N TYR A 120 -9.17 4.97 -11.17
CA TYR A 120 -8.77 4.04 -12.22
C TYR A 120 -9.62 4.22 -13.46
N GLN A 121 -8.95 4.46 -14.58
CA GLN A 121 -9.50 4.33 -15.93
C GLN A 121 -9.08 2.98 -16.55
N ASN A 122 -9.39 2.76 -17.81
CA ASN A 122 -8.99 1.52 -18.47
C ASN A 122 -7.47 1.42 -18.60
N SER A 123 -6.83 2.50 -19.10
CA SER A 123 -5.42 2.54 -19.45
C SER A 123 -4.52 3.22 -18.41
N PHE A 124 -5.06 4.02 -17.50
CA PHE A 124 -4.26 4.70 -16.49
C PHE A 124 -4.91 4.66 -15.10
N GLY A 125 -4.09 4.84 -14.10
CA GLY A 125 -4.51 4.97 -12.71
C GLY A 125 -3.78 6.09 -12.00
N VAL A 126 -4.43 6.60 -10.96
CA VAL A 126 -3.90 7.60 -10.04
C VAL A 126 -4.14 7.12 -8.63
N ASP A 127 -3.08 7.06 -7.84
CA ASP A 127 -3.14 6.81 -6.40
C ASP A 127 -2.61 8.03 -5.66
N ALA A 128 -3.36 8.54 -4.70
CA ALA A 128 -2.94 9.62 -3.81
C ALA A 128 -3.21 9.23 -2.37
N TYR A 129 -2.32 9.61 -1.47
CA TYR A 129 -2.49 9.39 -0.04
C TYR A 129 -1.98 10.57 0.77
N LEU A 130 -2.56 10.74 1.95
CA LEU A 130 -2.14 11.64 3.00
C LEU A 130 -2.32 10.94 4.34
N LYS A 131 -1.23 10.84 5.11
CA LYS A 131 -1.19 10.10 6.36
C LYS A 131 -0.50 10.93 7.44
N TYR A 132 -1.08 10.93 8.61
CA TYR A 132 -0.53 11.50 9.81
C TYR A 132 -0.67 10.49 10.94
N TYR A 133 0.41 10.28 11.67
CA TYR A 133 0.44 9.46 12.88
C TYR A 133 1.22 10.18 13.97
N LYS A 134 0.71 10.12 15.21
CA LYS A 134 1.37 10.58 16.41
C LYS A 134 1.31 9.51 17.47
N GLY A 135 2.44 9.21 18.08
CA GLY A 135 2.60 8.13 19.07
C GLY A 135 3.06 6.83 18.40
N PHE A 136 4.29 6.44 18.71
CA PHE A 136 4.98 5.25 18.24
C PHE A 136 5.51 4.46 19.41
N TYR A 137 5.94 3.23 19.16
CA TYR A 137 6.71 2.42 20.09
C TYR A 137 7.84 1.70 19.32
N LEU A 138 8.89 1.32 20.04
CA LEU A 138 9.96 0.49 19.49
C LEU A 138 9.54 -0.98 19.58
N GLN A 139 9.39 -1.64 18.41
CA GLN A 139 8.89 -3.00 18.31
C GLN A 139 9.93 -4.06 18.73
N ASN A 140 11.21 -3.75 18.58
CA ASN A 140 12.30 -4.70 18.79
C ASN A 140 13.32 -4.27 19.88
N PRO A 141 12.88 -3.92 21.10
CA PRO A 141 13.80 -3.48 22.17
C PRO A 141 14.78 -4.57 22.58
N GLY A 142 14.40 -5.84 22.47
CA GLY A 142 15.23 -6.99 22.79
C GLY A 142 16.47 -7.16 21.91
N ASP A 143 16.51 -6.49 20.76
CA ASP A 143 17.74 -6.47 19.94
C ASP A 143 18.83 -5.60 20.55
N PHE A 144 18.48 -4.62 21.39
CA PHE A 144 19.40 -3.62 21.92
C PHE A 144 19.78 -3.85 23.38
N THR A 145 18.86 -4.44 24.15
CA THR A 145 19.06 -4.74 25.57
C THR A 145 18.26 -5.97 25.98
N ASN A 146 18.59 -6.53 27.16
CA ASN A 146 17.75 -7.57 27.76
C ASN A 146 16.46 -6.92 28.27
N TRP A 147 15.43 -6.86 27.41
CA TRP A 147 14.17 -6.17 27.70
C TRP A 147 13.28 -7.03 28.61
N PRO A 148 13.07 -6.64 29.88
CA PRO A 148 12.37 -7.48 30.84
C PRO A 148 10.86 -7.26 30.91
N SER A 149 10.36 -6.20 30.24
CA SER A 149 8.96 -5.77 30.33
C SER A 149 8.10 -6.37 29.22
N GLN A 150 6.80 -6.56 29.51
CA GLN A 150 5.79 -6.84 28.49
C GLN A 150 5.34 -5.57 27.75
N ASN A 151 5.58 -4.39 28.33
CA ASN A 151 5.28 -3.11 27.72
C ASN A 151 6.45 -2.69 26.85
N TYR A 152 6.17 -2.12 25.69
CA TYR A 152 7.19 -1.63 24.76
C TYR A 152 7.67 -0.22 25.13
N PRO A 153 8.93 0.15 24.79
CA PRO A 153 9.38 1.54 24.93
C PRO A 153 8.57 2.47 24.04
N LEU A 154 8.09 3.56 24.61
CA LEU A 154 7.12 4.45 23.95
C LEU A 154 7.76 5.75 23.44
N LEU A 155 7.36 6.18 22.25
CA LEU A 155 7.69 7.45 21.62
C LEU A 155 6.40 8.25 21.36
N GLN A 156 5.74 8.68 22.45
CA GLN A 156 4.40 9.28 22.37
C GLN A 156 4.36 10.62 21.62
N ASN A 157 5.47 11.37 21.62
CA ASN A 157 5.61 12.67 20.96
C ASN A 157 6.20 12.57 19.54
N MET A 158 6.51 11.36 19.08
CA MET A 158 6.95 11.14 17.71
C MET A 158 5.77 11.27 16.76
N GLU A 159 5.93 12.11 15.73
CA GLU A 159 4.93 12.39 14.70
C GLU A 159 5.49 12.07 13.33
N THR A 160 4.63 11.53 12.46
CA THR A 160 4.96 11.33 11.06
C THR A 160 3.88 11.89 10.17
N PHE A 161 4.32 12.46 9.05
CA PHE A 161 3.46 12.92 7.98
C PHE A 161 3.97 12.38 6.65
N ALA A 162 3.14 11.63 5.94
CA ALA A 162 3.47 11.08 4.65
C ALA A 162 2.37 11.43 3.63
N GLU A 163 2.80 11.92 2.48
CA GLU A 163 1.94 12.22 1.35
C GLU A 163 2.54 11.70 0.06
N GLY A 164 1.69 11.30 -0.88
CA GLY A 164 2.16 10.79 -2.15
C GLY A 164 1.11 10.86 -3.24
N LEU A 165 1.61 11.00 -4.46
CA LEU A 165 0.84 10.95 -5.69
C LEU A 165 1.60 10.10 -6.70
N ALA A 166 0.93 9.09 -7.24
CA ALA A 166 1.44 8.26 -8.32
C ALA A 166 0.44 8.23 -9.48
N VAL A 167 0.95 8.40 -10.69
CA VAL A 167 0.20 8.24 -11.94
C VAL A 167 0.86 7.15 -12.75
N TYR A 168 0.11 6.22 -13.28
CA TYR A 168 0.67 5.12 -14.04
C TYR A 168 -0.21 4.69 -15.21
N TYR A 169 0.45 4.14 -16.22
CA TYR A 169 -0.12 3.62 -17.45
C TYR A 169 -0.06 2.10 -17.48
N LEU A 170 -1.14 1.47 -17.93
CA LEU A 170 -1.32 0.03 -18.10
C LEU A 170 -1.25 -0.33 -19.58
N PHE A 171 -0.20 -0.98 -20.03
CA PHE A 171 0.02 -1.27 -21.46
C PHE A 171 -1.01 -2.24 -22.02
N ASN A 172 -1.38 -3.26 -21.25
CA ASN A 172 -2.35 -4.27 -21.69
C ASN A 172 -3.77 -4.00 -21.20
N HIS A 173 -4.15 -2.73 -21.11
CA HIS A 173 -5.47 -2.29 -20.61
C HIS A 173 -6.66 -2.90 -21.40
N ARG A 174 -6.44 -3.38 -22.62
CA ARG A 174 -7.48 -4.04 -23.40
C ARG A 174 -7.87 -5.41 -22.87
N ASN A 175 -6.94 -6.12 -22.24
CA ASN A 175 -7.15 -7.47 -21.71
C ASN A 175 -7.10 -7.55 -20.18
N PHE A 176 -6.57 -6.53 -19.53
CA PHE A 176 -6.37 -6.45 -18.08
C PHE A 176 -7.09 -5.21 -17.50
N SER A 177 -7.67 -5.35 -16.30
CA SER A 177 -8.38 -4.24 -15.65
C SER A 177 -8.08 -4.15 -14.15
N TYR A 178 -7.46 -3.06 -13.72
CA TYR A 178 -7.37 -2.71 -12.30
C TYR A 178 -8.73 -2.41 -11.68
N LYS A 179 -9.69 -1.94 -12.46
CA LYS A 179 -11.06 -1.74 -12.00
C LYS A 179 -11.74 -3.05 -11.55
N ALA A 180 -11.30 -4.19 -12.09
CA ALA A 180 -11.76 -5.50 -11.66
C ALA A 180 -11.07 -5.98 -10.38
N VAL A 181 -9.89 -5.44 -10.06
CA VAL A 181 -9.08 -5.89 -8.92
C VAL A 181 -9.37 -5.07 -7.66
N PHE A 182 -9.45 -3.73 -7.76
CA PHE A 182 -9.53 -2.84 -6.60
C PHE A 182 -10.93 -2.27 -6.34
N PRO A 183 -11.53 -1.42 -7.19
CA PRO A 183 -12.87 -0.87 -6.92
C PRO A 183 -14.03 -1.81 -7.27
N ARG A 184 -13.76 -2.95 -7.91
CA ARG A 184 -14.76 -3.95 -8.30
C ARG A 184 -15.88 -3.44 -9.21
N THR A 185 -15.64 -2.37 -9.95
CA THR A 185 -16.57 -1.86 -10.95
C THR A 185 -16.53 -2.62 -12.28
N MET A 186 -15.54 -3.52 -12.44
CA MET A 186 -15.44 -4.47 -13.54
C MET A 186 -15.24 -5.89 -13.02
N TRP A 187 -15.35 -6.88 -13.91
CA TRP A 187 -15.12 -8.29 -13.63
C TRP A 187 -14.17 -8.89 -14.66
N GLN A 188 -12.97 -9.30 -14.24
CA GLN A 188 -12.01 -10.04 -15.05
C GLN A 188 -12.41 -11.51 -15.13
N LYS A 189 -12.69 -12.04 -16.32
CA LYS A 189 -13.14 -13.43 -16.55
C LYS A 189 -12.03 -14.38 -17.00
N LYS A 190 -10.97 -13.85 -17.57
CA LYS A 190 -9.81 -14.62 -18.05
C LYS A 190 -8.55 -14.02 -17.43
N SER A 191 -7.60 -14.87 -17.10
CA SER A 191 -6.28 -14.45 -16.59
C SER A 191 -5.59 -13.54 -17.59
N SER A 192 -4.99 -12.48 -17.09
CA SER A 192 -4.25 -11.48 -17.86
C SER A 192 -3.35 -10.65 -16.97
N GLY A 193 -2.31 -10.10 -17.54
CA GLY A 193 -1.42 -9.17 -16.88
C GLY A 193 -1.14 -7.95 -17.72
N SER A 194 -0.44 -6.98 -17.15
CA SER A 194 -0.02 -5.76 -17.82
C SER A 194 1.33 -5.28 -17.28
N LEU A 195 2.17 -4.78 -18.18
CA LEU A 195 3.26 -3.89 -17.80
C LEU A 195 2.67 -2.58 -17.27
N ILE A 196 3.37 -1.97 -16.33
CA ILE A 196 3.03 -0.71 -15.68
C ILE A 196 4.22 0.23 -15.87
N LEU A 197 3.98 1.44 -16.33
CA LEU A 197 4.92 2.55 -16.31
C LEU A 197 4.28 3.68 -15.51
N GLY A 198 4.97 4.23 -14.55
CA GLY A 198 4.46 5.29 -13.71
C GLY A 198 5.46 6.40 -13.42
N ALA A 199 4.93 7.50 -12.91
CA ALA A 199 5.67 8.58 -12.29
C ALA A 199 5.06 8.86 -10.92
N TYR A 200 5.87 9.25 -9.95
CA TYR A 200 5.41 9.50 -8.59
C TYR A 200 6.17 10.66 -7.93
N ILE A 201 5.51 11.25 -6.97
CA ILE A 201 6.09 12.16 -5.99
C ILE A 201 5.62 11.74 -4.60
N ASN A 202 6.56 11.52 -3.68
CA ASN A 202 6.30 11.16 -2.29
C ASN A 202 7.05 12.11 -1.37
N ARG A 203 6.44 12.45 -0.24
CA ARG A 203 7.08 13.16 0.84
C ARG A 203 6.84 12.41 2.15
N ASN A 204 7.91 12.17 2.89
CA ASN A 204 7.91 11.58 4.22
C ASN A 204 8.58 12.55 5.18
N ASN A 205 7.93 12.85 6.30
CA ASN A 205 8.44 13.72 7.35
C ASN A 205 8.23 13.04 8.69
N CYS A 206 9.25 13.07 9.54
CA CYS A 206 9.22 12.58 10.92
C CYS A 206 9.73 13.67 11.85
N ILE A 207 9.03 13.90 12.95
CA ILE A 207 9.41 14.79 14.03
C ILE A 207 9.40 13.98 15.32
N ALA A 208 10.55 13.89 15.96
CA ALA A 208 10.75 13.20 17.24
C ALA A 208 11.47 14.14 18.21
N PRO A 209 10.76 15.02 18.93
CA PRO A 209 11.39 16.07 19.75
C PRO A 209 12.33 15.51 20.81
N GLU A 210 12.00 14.34 21.36
CA GLU A 210 12.80 13.63 22.37
C GLU A 210 13.85 12.70 21.75
N GLY A 211 13.85 12.57 20.41
CA GLY A 211 14.67 11.64 19.64
C GLY A 211 13.90 10.38 19.22
N VAL A 212 14.49 9.63 18.29
CA VAL A 212 13.96 8.33 17.84
C VAL A 212 14.39 7.16 18.72
N LEU A 213 15.33 7.40 19.63
CA LEU A 213 15.79 6.41 20.62
C LEU A 213 15.01 6.59 21.91
N PRO A 214 14.23 5.57 22.34
CA PRO A 214 13.54 5.62 23.62
C PRO A 214 14.51 5.76 24.81
N PRO A 215 14.16 6.53 25.85
CA PRO A 215 15.05 6.79 27.00
C PRO A 215 15.36 5.54 27.84
N GLU A 216 14.57 4.48 27.68
CA GLU A 216 14.79 3.19 28.38
C GLU A 216 15.92 2.37 27.77
N LEU A 217 16.43 2.74 26.58
CA LEU A 217 17.56 2.07 25.95
C LEU A 217 18.90 2.61 26.47
N PRO A 218 19.99 1.82 26.36
CA PRO A 218 21.32 2.22 26.83
C PRO A 218 21.83 3.53 26.22
N ASP A 219 22.36 4.44 27.03
CA ASP A 219 22.93 5.72 26.59
C ASP A 219 24.04 5.57 25.54
N SER A 220 24.73 4.43 25.52
CA SER A 220 25.76 4.14 24.50
C SER A 220 25.23 4.12 23.07
N LEU A 221 23.91 4.07 22.87
CA LEU A 221 23.24 4.14 21.57
C LEU A 221 22.91 5.59 21.18
N SER A 222 22.87 6.53 22.11
CA SER A 222 22.43 7.92 21.88
C SER A 222 23.27 8.61 20.80
N SER A 223 24.58 8.40 20.78
CA SER A 223 25.46 8.97 19.74
C SER A 223 25.27 8.35 18.36
N LYS A 224 24.75 7.11 18.30
CA LYS A 224 24.52 6.39 17.03
C LYS A 224 23.18 6.72 16.40
N TYR A 225 22.17 7.06 17.22
CA TYR A 225 20.80 7.34 16.84
C TYR A 225 20.35 8.74 17.27
N ASP A 226 21.26 9.72 17.24
CA ASP A 226 20.94 11.13 17.51
C ASP A 226 20.11 11.73 16.36
N ILE A 227 18.84 11.34 16.31
CA ILE A 227 17.88 11.77 15.31
C ILE A 227 16.68 12.38 16.03
N LYS A 228 16.42 13.65 15.80
CA LYS A 228 15.26 14.42 16.28
C LYS A 228 14.17 14.52 15.22
N GLY A 229 14.49 14.13 14.00
CA GLY A 229 13.55 14.11 12.90
C GLY A 229 14.24 13.91 11.57
N PHE A 230 13.46 13.63 10.55
CA PHE A 230 13.94 13.55 9.17
C PHE A 230 12.83 13.99 8.20
N SER A 231 13.24 14.44 7.04
CA SER A 231 12.34 14.76 5.93
C SER A 231 12.94 14.24 4.64
N ASN A 232 12.11 13.72 3.77
CA ASN A 232 12.51 13.29 2.44
C ASN A 232 11.41 13.61 1.43
N THR A 233 11.78 14.25 0.33
CA THR A 233 10.91 14.42 -0.84
C THR A 233 11.54 13.67 -2.01
N MET A 234 10.80 12.76 -2.61
CA MET A 234 11.25 11.91 -3.70
C MET A 234 10.38 12.08 -4.93
N ILE A 235 10.98 12.31 -6.09
CA ILE A 235 10.31 12.32 -7.38
C ILE A 235 10.95 11.26 -8.27
N GLY A 236 10.13 10.43 -8.94
CA GLY A 236 10.70 9.32 -9.69
C GLY A 236 9.75 8.72 -10.70
N ILE A 237 10.29 7.70 -11.37
CA ILE A 237 9.57 6.84 -12.30
C ILE A 237 9.53 5.42 -11.75
N SER A 238 8.50 4.69 -12.10
CA SER A 238 8.32 3.30 -11.69
C SER A 238 7.98 2.45 -12.91
N PHE A 239 8.51 1.23 -12.92
CA PHE A 239 8.22 0.26 -13.97
C PHE A 239 8.01 -1.11 -13.34
N GLY A 240 6.90 -1.76 -13.67
CA GLY A 240 6.57 -3.02 -13.03
C GLY A 240 5.60 -3.87 -13.82
N TYR A 241 5.12 -4.91 -13.15
CA TYR A 241 4.18 -5.84 -13.74
C TYR A 241 3.09 -6.21 -12.75
N THR A 242 1.89 -6.38 -13.30
CA THR A 242 0.74 -6.90 -12.56
C THR A 242 0.15 -8.09 -13.32
N TYR A 243 -0.32 -9.09 -12.59
CA TYR A 243 -1.00 -10.23 -13.18
C TYR A 243 -2.18 -10.68 -12.33
N THR A 244 -3.31 -10.93 -13.01
CA THR A 244 -4.50 -11.51 -12.41
C THR A 244 -4.69 -12.93 -12.91
N TRP A 245 -4.61 -13.89 -12.01
CA TRP A 245 -5.04 -15.28 -12.26
C TRP A 245 -6.52 -15.38 -11.98
N VAL A 246 -7.28 -15.94 -12.93
CA VAL A 246 -8.72 -16.18 -12.80
C VAL A 246 -8.99 -17.67 -12.82
N ILE A 247 -9.61 -18.18 -11.77
CA ILE A 247 -9.92 -19.60 -11.58
C ILE A 247 -11.45 -19.75 -11.65
N LYS A 248 -11.91 -20.70 -12.50
CA LYS A 248 -13.35 -20.99 -12.70
C LYS A 248 -14.20 -19.73 -12.95
N LYS A 249 -13.61 -18.71 -13.59
CA LYS A 249 -14.24 -17.41 -13.97
C LYS A 249 -14.74 -16.56 -12.78
N ARG A 250 -14.56 -17.00 -11.54
CA ARG A 250 -15.09 -16.34 -10.34
C ARG A 250 -14.06 -16.03 -9.26
N PHE A 251 -13.15 -16.96 -8.99
CA PHE A 251 -12.03 -16.72 -8.09
C PHE A 251 -10.92 -16.02 -8.84
N PHE A 252 -10.26 -15.09 -8.19
CA PHE A 252 -9.09 -14.44 -8.75
C PHE A 252 -8.06 -14.17 -7.66
N THR A 253 -6.82 -14.12 -8.11
CA THR A 253 -5.66 -13.63 -7.36
C THR A 253 -4.96 -12.61 -8.26
N ASN A 254 -4.59 -11.47 -7.72
CA ASN A 254 -3.75 -10.49 -8.40
C ASN A 254 -2.49 -10.24 -7.58
N LEU A 255 -1.37 -10.19 -8.27
CA LEU A 255 -0.10 -9.71 -7.72
C LEU A 255 0.42 -8.60 -8.63
N SER A 256 0.81 -7.50 -8.02
CA SER A 256 1.43 -6.35 -8.68
C SER A 256 2.71 -5.98 -7.94
N VAL A 257 3.81 -5.88 -8.68
CA VAL A 257 5.14 -5.51 -8.16
C VAL A 257 5.66 -4.39 -9.03
N VAL A 258 5.87 -3.22 -8.44
CA VAL A 258 6.23 -1.99 -9.13
C VAL A 258 7.41 -1.33 -8.44
N PRO A 259 8.66 -1.71 -8.78
CA PRO A 259 9.84 -0.97 -8.37
C PRO A 259 9.87 0.42 -9.01
N GLY A 260 10.45 1.36 -8.30
CA GLY A 260 10.66 2.73 -8.75
C GLY A 260 12.07 3.22 -8.42
N LEU A 261 12.55 4.13 -9.23
CA LEU A 261 13.78 4.87 -9.01
C LEU A 261 13.47 6.36 -9.12
N GLY A 262 14.02 7.14 -8.22
CA GLY A 262 13.81 8.57 -8.20
C GLY A 262 14.95 9.31 -7.52
N TYR A 263 14.88 10.63 -7.57
CA TYR A 263 15.76 11.51 -6.83
C TYR A 263 15.07 11.88 -5.51
N ALA A 264 15.71 11.54 -4.42
CA ALA A 264 15.33 11.86 -3.07
C ALA A 264 16.15 13.04 -2.57
N LYS A 265 15.50 14.01 -1.92
CA LYS A 265 16.13 15.14 -1.24
C LYS A 265 15.96 14.96 0.27
N PRO A 266 16.93 14.30 0.91
CA PRO A 266 16.85 14.00 2.32
C PRO A 266 17.33 15.15 3.21
N GLU A 267 16.67 15.30 4.36
CA GLU A 267 17.08 16.21 5.43
C GLU A 267 16.98 15.46 6.76
N ILE A 268 17.94 15.64 7.67
CA ILE A 268 17.93 15.05 9.01
C ILE A 268 18.15 16.13 10.06
N THR A 269 17.40 16.04 11.13
CA THR A 269 17.54 16.90 12.30
C THR A 269 18.14 16.09 13.44
N THR A 270 19.25 16.53 13.97
CA THR A 270 19.92 15.97 15.16
C THR A 270 19.72 16.90 16.36
N SER A 271 20.32 16.57 17.50
CA SER A 271 20.34 17.44 18.69
C SER A 271 21.16 18.73 18.47
N ILE A 272 22.07 18.72 17.49
CA ILE A 272 23.05 19.80 17.25
C ILE A 272 22.64 20.65 16.02
N GLU A 273 22.21 20.00 14.92
CA GLU A 273 22.01 20.67 13.64
C GLU A 273 20.86 20.07 12.81
N ASN A 274 20.38 20.84 11.85
CA ASN A 274 19.54 20.36 10.76
C ASN A 274 20.39 20.28 9.49
N LYS A 275 20.71 19.07 9.04
CA LYS A 275 21.58 18.80 7.92
C LYS A 275 20.76 18.44 6.69
N LYS A 276 21.01 19.19 5.60
CA LYS A 276 20.44 18.92 4.28
C LYS A 276 21.46 18.21 3.42
N PHE A 277 21.02 17.22 2.68
CA PHE A 277 21.88 16.45 1.79
C PHE A 277 21.57 16.78 0.33
N GLU A 278 22.57 16.60 -0.51
CA GLU A 278 22.38 16.68 -1.96
C GLU A 278 21.40 15.59 -2.43
N PRO A 279 20.58 15.88 -3.45
CA PRO A 279 19.67 14.90 -4.00
C PRO A 279 20.42 13.65 -4.49
N ALA A 280 19.96 12.51 -4.07
CA ALA A 280 20.54 11.21 -4.40
C ALA A 280 19.52 10.26 -5.02
N VAL A 281 20.00 9.31 -5.82
CA VAL A 281 19.14 8.26 -6.36
C VAL A 281 18.69 7.36 -5.21
N SER A 282 17.39 7.15 -5.15
CA SER A 282 16.74 6.33 -4.14
C SER A 282 15.71 5.40 -4.77
N ALA A 283 15.47 4.27 -4.12
CA ALA A 283 14.53 3.25 -4.58
C ALA A 283 13.22 3.34 -3.82
N SER A 284 12.12 3.13 -4.54
CA SER A 284 10.80 2.88 -3.98
C SER A 284 10.27 1.54 -4.45
N PHE A 285 9.31 1.01 -3.73
CA PHE A 285 8.69 -0.27 -4.05
C PHE A 285 7.20 -0.21 -3.75
N THR A 286 6.37 -0.62 -4.70
CA THR A 286 4.94 -0.80 -4.46
C THR A 286 4.56 -2.24 -4.70
N ILE A 287 4.02 -2.89 -3.68
CA ILE A 287 3.48 -4.25 -3.75
C ILE A 287 1.98 -4.21 -3.53
N ARG A 288 1.23 -4.90 -4.40
CA ARG A 288 -0.21 -5.07 -4.22
C ARG A 288 -0.56 -6.55 -4.40
N LEU A 289 -1.32 -7.06 -3.46
CA LEU A 289 -1.90 -8.41 -3.54
C LEU A 289 -3.42 -8.28 -3.38
N SER A 290 -4.17 -8.96 -4.21
CA SER A 290 -5.62 -9.05 -4.07
C SER A 290 -6.08 -10.48 -4.31
N LEU A 291 -6.95 -10.95 -3.45
CA LEU A 291 -7.63 -12.23 -3.56
C LEU A 291 -9.13 -11.99 -3.51
N GLY A 292 -9.91 -12.70 -4.29
CA GLY A 292 -11.34 -12.53 -4.15
C GLY A 292 -12.19 -13.48 -4.97
N TYR A 293 -13.45 -13.40 -4.65
CA TYR A 293 -14.53 -14.11 -5.33
C TYR A 293 -15.53 -13.13 -5.93
N GLU A 294 -15.92 -13.39 -7.15
CA GLU A 294 -16.80 -12.55 -7.92
C GLU A 294 -18.07 -13.31 -8.32
N ALA A 295 -19.22 -12.83 -7.86
CA ALA A 295 -20.53 -13.35 -8.26
C ALA A 295 -21.35 -12.28 -9.00
N LYS A 296 -22.56 -12.64 -9.43
CA LYS A 296 -23.44 -11.73 -10.18
C LYS A 296 -23.78 -10.47 -9.38
N HIS A 297 -24.09 -10.64 -8.11
CA HIS A 297 -24.55 -9.57 -7.21
C HIS A 297 -23.62 -9.33 -6.01
N PHE A 298 -22.90 -10.34 -5.56
CA PHE A 298 -21.99 -10.28 -4.42
C PHE A 298 -20.54 -10.40 -4.84
N TYR A 299 -19.66 -9.83 -4.05
CA TYR A 299 -18.21 -10.00 -4.15
C TYR A 299 -17.61 -9.89 -2.76
N TYR A 300 -16.51 -10.59 -2.54
CA TYR A 300 -15.74 -10.51 -1.31
C TYR A 300 -14.29 -10.82 -1.58
N GLY A 301 -13.44 -10.40 -0.69
CA GLY A 301 -12.01 -10.65 -0.86
C GLY A 301 -11.13 -9.97 0.17
N PHE A 302 -9.86 -10.02 -0.16
CA PHE A 302 -8.75 -9.50 0.59
C PHE A 302 -7.90 -8.62 -0.32
N ASN A 303 -7.46 -7.48 0.18
CA ASN A 303 -6.46 -6.63 -0.47
C ASN A 303 -5.33 -6.33 0.51
N PHE A 304 -4.11 -6.37 0.00
CA PHE A 304 -2.91 -5.88 0.64
C PHE A 304 -2.23 -4.90 -0.32
N ILE A 305 -1.85 -3.74 0.18
CA ILE A 305 -1.06 -2.73 -0.55
C ILE A 305 0.00 -2.23 0.40
N ASP A 306 1.24 -2.15 -0.09
CA ASP A 306 2.36 -1.58 0.64
C ASP A 306 3.21 -0.69 -0.26
N PHE A 307 3.57 0.49 0.24
CA PHE A 307 4.47 1.46 -0.37
C PHE A 307 5.70 1.55 0.51
N ILE A 308 6.86 1.24 -0.04
CA ILE A 308 8.14 1.21 0.65
C ILE A 308 9.06 2.22 -0.01
N ASP A 309 9.50 3.21 0.75
CA ASP A 309 10.48 4.21 0.34
C ASP A 309 11.77 4.03 1.14
N ASN A 310 12.90 3.93 0.45
CA ASN A 310 14.21 3.81 1.07
C ASN A 310 15.03 5.06 0.75
N PHE A 311 15.66 5.63 1.76
CA PHE A 311 16.54 6.79 1.60
C PHE A 311 17.72 6.72 2.57
N ASN A 312 18.86 7.28 2.15
CA ASN A 312 20.11 7.22 2.88
C ASN A 312 20.57 8.63 3.26
N TYR A 313 21.06 8.76 4.49
CA TYR A 313 21.70 9.95 5.03
C TYR A 313 23.10 9.56 5.48
N GLU A 314 24.13 9.77 4.65
CA GLU A 314 25.50 9.34 4.99
C GLU A 314 25.56 7.93 5.60
N ASN A 315 25.62 7.89 6.94
CA ASN A 315 25.74 6.66 7.72
C ASN A 315 24.41 6.10 8.24
N ILE A 316 23.28 6.73 7.89
CA ILE A 316 21.94 6.36 8.35
C ILE A 316 21.11 5.95 7.16
N GLN A 317 20.51 4.81 7.22
CA GLN A 317 19.51 4.33 6.27
C GLN A 317 18.14 4.35 6.94
N VAL A 318 17.17 4.97 6.28
CA VAL A 318 15.76 4.98 6.71
C VAL A 318 14.92 4.27 5.66
N SER A 319 14.11 3.33 6.10
CA SER A 319 13.07 2.69 5.31
C SER A 319 11.71 3.05 5.91
N SER A 320 10.83 3.60 5.09
CA SER A 320 9.46 3.91 5.47
C SER A 320 8.51 3.02 4.71
N SER A 321 7.81 2.14 5.40
CA SER A 321 6.75 1.30 4.86
C SER A 321 5.39 1.85 5.26
N THR A 322 4.48 1.88 4.31
CA THR A 322 3.14 2.43 4.51
C THR A 322 2.12 1.59 3.75
N GLY A 323 1.38 0.77 4.48
CA GLY A 323 0.51 -0.24 3.90
C GLY A 323 -0.91 -0.29 4.43
N ASN A 324 -1.68 -1.17 3.84
CA ASN A 324 -3.07 -1.43 4.20
C ASN A 324 -3.42 -2.89 3.91
N VAL A 325 -3.99 -3.54 4.89
CA VAL A 325 -4.64 -4.86 4.77
C VAL A 325 -6.14 -4.66 4.88
N ARG A 326 -6.92 -5.21 3.94
CA ARG A 326 -8.39 -5.06 3.93
C ARG A 326 -9.07 -6.36 3.59
N LEU A 327 -10.00 -6.77 4.42
CA LEU A 327 -11.05 -7.75 4.13
C LEU A 327 -12.32 -7.00 3.76
N PHE A 328 -13.00 -7.41 2.71
CA PHE A 328 -14.23 -6.75 2.28
C PHE A 328 -15.29 -7.73 1.77
N ILE A 329 -16.55 -7.33 1.92
CA ILE A 329 -17.71 -7.96 1.31
C ILE A 329 -18.62 -6.88 0.75
N GLY A 330 -19.11 -7.05 -0.47
CA GLY A 330 -19.95 -6.10 -1.13
C GLY A 330 -21.09 -6.70 -1.94
N ARG A 331 -22.11 -5.88 -2.18
CA ARG A 331 -23.27 -6.21 -3.01
C ARG A 331 -23.52 -5.11 -4.03
N ARG A 332 -23.91 -5.54 -5.25
CA ARG A 332 -24.26 -4.66 -6.36
C ARG A 332 -25.76 -4.60 -6.57
N PHE A 333 -26.27 -3.40 -6.78
CA PHE A 333 -27.68 -3.08 -7.01
C PHE A 333 -27.86 -2.49 -8.40
N ASP A 334 -28.95 -2.88 -9.09
CA ASP A 334 -29.33 -2.30 -10.37
C ASP A 334 -30.04 -0.94 -10.14
N VAL A 335 -29.31 0.14 -10.33
CA VAL A 335 -29.81 1.52 -10.08
C VAL A 335 -30.98 1.88 -10.98
N SER A 336 -31.02 1.34 -12.21
CA SER A 336 -32.14 1.55 -13.15
C SER A 336 -33.48 1.09 -12.61
N LYS A 337 -33.49 0.12 -11.68
CA LYS A 337 -34.71 -0.37 -11.03
C LYS A 337 -35.13 0.54 -9.86
N ILE A 338 -34.19 1.18 -9.18
CA ILE A 338 -34.42 2.05 -8.02
C ILE A 338 -35.10 3.34 -8.46
N PHE A 339 -34.62 3.94 -9.56
CA PHE A 339 -35.16 5.22 -10.08
C PHE A 339 -36.41 5.08 -10.98
N LYS A 340 -36.73 3.88 -11.48
CA LYS A 340 -37.97 3.63 -12.21
C LYS A 340 -39.22 3.57 -11.32
N HIS A 341 -39.07 3.26 -10.04
CA HIS A 341 -40.20 3.14 -9.10
C HIS A 341 -40.74 4.49 -8.64
N ASN A 342 -40.05 5.61 -8.88
CA ASN A 342 -40.47 6.96 -8.52
C ASN A 342 -41.08 7.76 -9.68
N LYS A 343 -41.46 7.12 -10.79
CA LYS A 343 -42.10 7.77 -11.95
C LYS A 343 -43.53 7.26 -12.23
N ASN A 344 -44.19 6.60 -11.29
CA ASN A 344 -45.63 6.27 -11.35
C ASN A 344 -46.38 7.05 -10.28
#